data_d743001e45a93fb330e2accc11103537
#
_entry.id   d743001e45a93fb330e2accc11103537
#
_cell.length_a   1.000
_cell.length_b   1.000
_cell.length_c   1.000
_cell.angle_alpha   90.00
_cell.angle_beta   90.00
_cell.angle_gamma   90.00
#
_symmetry.space_group_name_H-M   'P 1'
#
loop_
_entity.id
_entity.type
_entity.pdbx_description
1 polymer ?
#
loop_
_entity_poly.entity_id
_entity_poly.type
_entity_poly.pdbx_seq_one_letter_code
_entity_poly.pdbx_strand_id
1 'polypeptide(L)'
;ATTKAYSTQLIVLYLFAIYAADKLGSADSKLLDTLLDEIRELPKKVESIFAMEDKIKTLAKEHYEMKSVFFIGRNIDYAVAMEGSLKLKEISYLNSEAYAAGELKHGTISLIEEGRMVIALSYYEELLDKMMSNIKEVKARGAFVLATAPEGNAAVGKEANEVLYLPKVHPLLLASVEVVPLQIFSYYVALY
;
A
#
# COMPACT_ATOMS: atom_id res chain seq x y z
N ALA A 1 11.32 9.43 -10.98
CA ALA A 1 10.05 8.92 -10.47
C ALA A 1 9.04 10.04 -10.28
N THR A 2 7.79 9.82 -10.65
CA THR A 2 6.73 10.84 -10.67
C THR A 2 5.81 10.74 -9.45
N THR A 3 6.36 10.70 -8.23
CA THR A 3 5.61 10.53 -6.97
C THR A 3 4.47 11.55 -6.80
N LYS A 4 4.80 12.84 -6.93
CA LYS A 4 3.81 13.92 -6.80
C LYS A 4 2.73 13.85 -7.88
N ALA A 5 3.10 13.53 -9.12
CA ALA A 5 2.14 13.45 -10.22
C ALA A 5 1.13 12.33 -10.02
N TYR A 6 1.54 11.16 -9.51
CA TYR A 6 0.61 10.08 -9.18
C TYR A 6 -0.49 10.54 -8.20
N SER A 7 -0.09 11.14 -7.08
CA SER A 7 -1.04 11.62 -6.07
C SER A 7 -1.99 12.69 -6.60
N THR A 8 -1.47 13.64 -7.41
CA THR A 8 -2.31 14.70 -8.00
C THR A 8 -3.27 14.15 -9.08
N GLN A 9 -2.84 13.16 -9.85
CA GLN A 9 -3.71 12.47 -10.82
C GLN A 9 -4.85 11.73 -10.11
N LEU A 10 -4.60 11.06 -9.00
CA LEU A 10 -5.65 10.43 -8.20
C LEU A 10 -6.70 11.45 -7.75
N ILE A 11 -6.27 12.60 -7.22
CA ILE A 11 -7.20 13.65 -6.78
C ILE A 11 -8.07 14.14 -7.95
N VAL A 12 -7.47 14.38 -9.12
CA VAL A 12 -8.24 14.82 -10.31
C VAL A 12 -9.27 13.75 -10.71
N LEU A 13 -8.89 12.47 -10.69
CA LEU A 13 -9.79 11.37 -11.02
C LEU A 13 -10.93 11.22 -10.00
N TYR A 14 -10.64 11.37 -8.70
CA TYR A 14 -11.67 11.36 -7.67
C TYR A 14 -12.67 12.50 -7.87
N LEU A 15 -12.20 13.73 -8.07
CA LEU A 15 -13.07 14.90 -8.32
C LEU A 15 -13.89 14.73 -9.59
N PHE A 16 -13.30 14.18 -10.64
CA PHE A 16 -14.01 13.88 -11.88
C PHE A 16 -15.10 12.82 -11.67
N ALA A 17 -14.79 11.74 -10.94
CA ALA A 17 -15.75 10.68 -10.63
C ALA A 17 -16.93 11.21 -9.79
N ILE A 18 -16.64 12.03 -8.76
CA ILE A 18 -17.66 12.70 -7.94
C ILE A 18 -18.54 13.59 -8.78
N TYR A 19 -17.94 14.45 -9.64
CA TYR A 19 -18.67 15.32 -10.54
C TYR A 19 -19.58 14.54 -11.52
N ALA A 20 -19.05 13.48 -12.12
CA ALA A 20 -19.80 12.64 -13.03
C ALA A 20 -20.98 11.93 -12.32
N ALA A 21 -20.74 11.41 -11.11
CA ALA A 21 -21.76 10.75 -10.31
C ALA A 21 -22.90 11.72 -9.92
N ASP A 22 -22.56 12.96 -9.53
CA ASP A 22 -23.54 14.03 -9.29
C ASP A 22 -24.39 14.31 -10.52
N LYS A 23 -23.74 14.55 -11.67
CA LYS A 23 -24.47 14.88 -12.92
C LYS A 23 -25.34 13.76 -13.45
N LEU A 24 -24.94 12.52 -13.23
CA LEU A 24 -25.70 11.33 -13.65
C LEU A 24 -26.74 10.87 -12.62
N GLY A 25 -26.75 11.46 -11.42
CA GLY A 25 -27.60 11.00 -10.32
C GLY A 25 -27.33 9.55 -9.91
N SER A 26 -26.09 9.08 -10.10
CA SER A 26 -25.71 7.66 -9.87
C SER A 26 -25.22 7.36 -8.46
N ALA A 27 -25.08 8.38 -7.61
CA ALA A 27 -24.70 8.24 -6.21
C ALA A 27 -25.51 9.18 -5.32
N ASP A 28 -25.66 8.79 -4.04
CA ASP A 28 -26.31 9.62 -3.04
C ASP A 28 -25.47 10.89 -2.76
N SER A 29 -26.13 12.04 -2.68
CA SER A 29 -25.48 13.34 -2.38
C SER A 29 -24.68 13.31 -1.09
N LYS A 30 -25.19 12.61 -0.05
CA LYS A 30 -24.48 12.45 1.23
C LYS A 30 -23.13 11.73 1.06
N LEU A 31 -23.07 10.70 0.20
CA LEU A 31 -21.81 10.03 -0.11
C LEU A 31 -20.84 10.99 -0.81
N LEU A 32 -21.35 11.76 -1.79
CA LEU A 32 -20.51 12.70 -2.55
C LEU A 32 -19.93 13.79 -1.64
N ASP A 33 -20.73 14.35 -0.73
CA ASP A 33 -20.29 15.32 0.26
C ASP A 33 -19.23 14.72 1.20
N THR A 34 -19.46 13.50 1.69
CA THR A 34 -18.50 12.77 2.53
C THR A 34 -17.15 12.61 1.82
N LEU A 35 -17.16 12.22 0.56
CA LEU A 35 -15.93 12.06 -0.23
C LEU A 35 -15.20 13.38 -0.45
N LEU A 36 -15.93 14.48 -0.70
CA LEU A 36 -15.32 15.80 -0.83
C LEU A 36 -14.67 16.27 0.46
N ASP A 37 -15.32 16.05 1.60
CA ASP A 37 -14.75 16.38 2.91
C ASP A 37 -13.52 15.53 3.24
N GLU A 38 -13.57 14.23 2.96
CA GLU A 38 -12.42 13.33 3.09
C GLU A 38 -11.24 13.78 2.22
N ILE A 39 -11.49 14.21 0.96
CA ILE A 39 -10.43 14.73 0.07
C ILE A 39 -9.80 15.99 0.67
N ARG A 40 -10.57 16.87 1.30
CA ARG A 40 -10.02 18.08 1.97
C ARG A 40 -9.13 17.74 3.17
N GLU A 41 -9.41 16.63 3.85
CA GLU A 41 -8.61 16.16 4.99
C GLU A 41 -7.39 15.31 4.57
N LEU A 42 -7.29 14.84 3.32
CA LEU A 42 -6.16 14.04 2.85
C LEU A 42 -4.78 14.67 3.13
N PRO A 43 -4.56 15.99 2.94
CA PRO A 43 -3.25 16.58 3.23
C PRO A 43 -2.80 16.34 4.68
N LYS A 44 -3.68 16.51 5.67
CA LYS A 44 -3.37 16.27 7.09
C LYS A 44 -3.10 14.79 7.36
N LYS A 45 -3.89 13.89 6.74
CA LYS A 45 -3.70 12.45 6.87
C LYS A 45 -2.37 12.01 6.26
N VAL A 46 -2.00 12.54 5.11
CA VAL A 46 -0.69 12.31 4.49
C VAL A 46 0.45 12.85 5.38
N GLU A 47 0.28 14.06 5.93
CA GLU A 47 1.28 14.65 6.84
C GLU A 47 1.49 13.79 8.09
N SER A 48 0.44 13.19 8.65
CA SER A 48 0.56 12.31 9.81
C SER A 48 1.39 11.04 9.54
N ILE A 49 1.50 10.59 8.28
CA ILE A 49 2.31 9.42 7.91
C ILE A 49 3.81 9.69 8.11
N PHE A 50 4.25 10.96 8.00
CA PHE A 50 5.65 11.32 8.26
C PHE A 50 6.09 11.07 9.70
N ALA A 51 5.17 10.92 10.64
CA ALA A 51 5.51 10.48 12.00
C ALA A 51 6.14 9.06 12.03
N MET A 52 5.95 8.26 10.98
CA MET A 52 6.57 6.93 10.83
C MET A 52 7.88 6.96 10.02
N GLU A 53 8.37 8.12 9.62
CA GLU A 53 9.54 8.25 8.74
C GLU A 53 10.76 7.53 9.31
N ASP A 54 11.07 7.71 10.59
CA ASP A 54 12.21 7.06 11.24
C ASP A 54 12.08 5.53 11.25
N LYS A 55 10.86 5.02 11.46
CA LYS A 55 10.59 3.58 11.36
C LYS A 55 10.82 3.06 9.95
N ILE A 56 10.30 3.75 8.95
CA ILE A 56 10.44 3.38 7.53
C ILE A 56 11.91 3.44 7.11
N LYS A 57 12.63 4.46 7.55
CA LYS A 57 14.07 4.62 7.31
C LYS A 57 14.88 3.48 7.92
N THR A 58 14.56 3.06 9.15
CA THR A 58 15.20 1.92 9.81
C THR A 58 14.96 0.64 9.02
N LEU A 59 13.72 0.36 8.64
CA LEU A 59 13.37 -0.81 7.82
C LEU A 59 14.09 -0.80 6.46
N ALA A 60 14.18 0.36 5.80
CA ALA A 60 14.92 0.48 4.56
C ALA A 60 16.40 0.17 4.75
N LYS A 61 17.01 0.68 5.82
CA LYS A 61 18.42 0.43 6.15
C LYS A 61 18.73 -1.03 6.48
N GLU A 62 17.81 -1.73 7.11
CA GLU A 62 17.97 -3.15 7.45
C GLU A 62 17.83 -4.07 6.23
N HIS A 63 17.16 -3.58 5.16
CA HIS A 63 16.79 -4.40 4.03
C HIS A 63 17.27 -3.89 2.66
N TYR A 64 18.09 -2.82 2.57
CA TYR A 64 18.50 -2.24 1.28
C TYR A 64 19.32 -3.20 0.39
N GLU A 65 20.03 -4.18 0.98
CA GLU A 65 20.82 -5.19 0.25
C GLU A 65 19.98 -6.37 -0.28
N MET A 66 18.66 -6.33 -0.12
CA MET A 66 17.78 -7.38 -0.61
C MET A 66 17.85 -7.50 -2.15
N LYS A 67 17.81 -8.74 -2.66
CA LYS A 67 17.92 -9.00 -4.11
C LYS A 67 16.65 -8.70 -4.88
N SER A 68 15.50 -8.90 -4.24
CA SER A 68 14.19 -8.64 -4.83
C SER A 68 13.13 -8.48 -3.76
N VAL A 69 12.07 -7.75 -4.09
CA VAL A 69 10.92 -7.47 -3.22
C VAL A 69 9.64 -7.84 -3.95
N PHE A 70 8.75 -8.53 -3.24
CA PHE A 70 7.42 -8.84 -3.74
C PHE A 70 6.39 -7.95 -3.05
N PHE A 71 5.57 -7.28 -3.85
CA PHE A 71 4.41 -6.54 -3.35
C PHE A 71 3.17 -7.39 -3.59
N ILE A 72 2.33 -7.53 -2.58
CA ILE A 72 1.08 -8.27 -2.71
C ILE A 72 -0.09 -7.46 -2.17
N GLY A 73 -1.22 -7.53 -2.84
CA GLY A 73 -2.43 -6.83 -2.45
C GLY A 73 -3.66 -7.44 -3.10
N ARG A 74 -4.83 -7.00 -2.65
CA ARG A 74 -6.13 -7.40 -3.23
C ARG A 74 -6.94 -6.17 -3.57
N ASN A 75 -7.67 -6.21 -4.70
CA ASN A 75 -8.50 -5.10 -5.15
C ASN A 75 -7.69 -3.79 -5.28
N ILE A 76 -8.07 -2.71 -4.63
CA ILE A 76 -7.37 -1.41 -4.67
C ILE A 76 -5.95 -1.54 -4.12
N ASP A 77 -5.74 -2.29 -3.03
CA ASP A 77 -4.40 -2.56 -2.48
C ASP A 77 -3.45 -3.15 -3.54
N TYR A 78 -3.95 -4.00 -4.46
CA TYR A 78 -3.12 -4.51 -5.56
C TYR A 78 -2.70 -3.40 -6.53
N ALA A 79 -3.60 -2.46 -6.85
CA ALA A 79 -3.25 -1.32 -7.71
C ALA A 79 -2.18 -0.44 -7.05
N VAL A 80 -2.26 -0.23 -5.73
CA VAL A 80 -1.23 0.49 -4.96
C VAL A 80 0.07 -0.32 -4.88
N ALA A 81 -0.01 -1.65 -4.75
CA ALA A 81 1.15 -2.54 -4.78
C ALA A 81 1.94 -2.41 -6.10
N MET A 82 1.25 -2.30 -7.24
CA MET A 82 1.89 -2.06 -8.54
C MET A 82 2.66 -0.73 -8.56
N GLU A 83 2.07 0.34 -8.04
CA GLU A 83 2.74 1.65 -7.95
C GLU A 83 3.92 1.61 -6.98
N GLY A 84 3.78 0.97 -5.81
CA GLY A 84 4.87 0.80 -4.85
C GLY A 84 6.05 0.05 -5.43
N SER A 85 5.78 -1.07 -6.12
CA SER A 85 6.79 -1.85 -6.84
C SER A 85 7.46 -1.00 -7.94
N LEU A 86 6.69 -0.24 -8.70
CA LEU A 86 7.22 0.66 -9.73
C LEU A 86 8.17 1.71 -9.13
N LYS A 87 7.77 2.37 -8.03
CA LYS A 87 8.62 3.37 -7.36
C LYS A 87 9.93 2.76 -6.87
N LEU A 88 9.86 1.59 -6.23
CA LEU A 88 11.05 0.93 -5.74
C LEU A 88 12.05 0.63 -6.88
N LYS A 89 11.58 0.02 -7.97
CA LYS A 89 12.48 -0.32 -9.10
C LYS A 89 13.02 0.91 -9.84
N GLU A 90 12.22 2.00 -9.96
CA GLU A 90 12.64 3.21 -10.66
C GLU A 90 13.78 3.95 -9.97
N ILE A 91 13.82 3.97 -8.63
CA ILE A 91 14.76 4.82 -7.90
C ILE A 91 15.88 4.04 -7.21
N SER A 92 15.66 2.78 -6.84
CA SER A 92 16.68 1.93 -6.19
C SER A 92 17.31 0.90 -7.14
N TYR A 93 16.72 0.70 -8.34
CA TYR A 93 17.12 -0.32 -9.31
C TYR A 93 16.97 -1.77 -8.80
N LEU A 94 16.34 -1.96 -7.63
CA LEU A 94 16.02 -3.29 -7.12
C LEU A 94 14.94 -3.96 -7.98
N ASN A 95 15.11 -5.25 -8.21
CA ASN A 95 14.04 -6.04 -8.81
C ASN A 95 12.85 -6.10 -7.85
N SER A 96 11.71 -5.58 -8.27
CA SER A 96 10.47 -5.67 -7.50
C SER A 96 9.30 -5.98 -8.39
N GLU A 97 8.38 -6.80 -7.90
CA GLU A 97 7.22 -7.25 -8.64
C GLU A 97 5.96 -7.17 -7.76
N ALA A 98 4.85 -6.82 -8.38
CA ALA A 98 3.56 -6.77 -7.69
C ALA A 98 2.64 -7.88 -8.21
N TYR A 99 1.98 -8.58 -7.29
CA TYR A 99 1.07 -9.66 -7.60
C TYR A 99 -0.28 -9.47 -6.89
N ALA A 100 -1.35 -9.80 -7.59
CA ALA A 100 -2.61 -10.02 -6.91
C ALA A 100 -2.43 -11.17 -5.91
N ALA A 101 -2.64 -10.92 -4.62
CA ALA A 101 -2.30 -11.88 -3.56
C ALA A 101 -2.99 -13.25 -3.74
N GLY A 102 -4.19 -13.28 -4.34
CA GLY A 102 -4.89 -14.51 -4.67
C GLY A 102 -4.21 -15.37 -5.72
N GLU A 103 -3.45 -14.74 -6.63
CA GLU A 103 -2.76 -15.41 -7.73
C GLU A 103 -1.38 -15.96 -7.36
N LEU A 104 -0.87 -15.58 -6.19
CA LEU A 104 0.47 -15.97 -5.76
C LEU A 104 0.68 -17.48 -5.75
N LYS A 105 -0.36 -18.26 -5.42
CA LYS A 105 -0.35 -19.73 -5.38
C LYS A 105 -0.12 -20.40 -6.72
N HIS A 106 -0.43 -19.72 -7.82
CA HIS A 106 -0.41 -20.30 -9.16
C HIS A 106 0.99 -20.33 -9.81
N GLY A 107 2.03 -20.13 -9.01
CA GLY A 107 3.43 -20.26 -9.49
C GLY A 107 4.39 -19.36 -8.71
N THR A 108 4.12 -18.07 -8.64
CA THR A 108 5.04 -17.06 -8.09
C THR A 108 5.44 -17.30 -6.63
N ILE A 109 4.59 -17.96 -5.85
CA ILE A 109 4.91 -18.33 -4.47
C ILE A 109 6.17 -19.20 -4.36
N SER A 110 6.58 -19.88 -5.42
CA SER A 110 7.81 -20.67 -5.47
C SER A 110 9.08 -19.82 -5.37
N LEU A 111 8.98 -18.51 -5.69
CA LEU A 111 10.07 -17.54 -5.59
C LEU A 111 10.22 -16.98 -4.16
N ILE A 112 9.27 -17.27 -3.28
CA ILE A 112 9.33 -16.88 -1.87
C ILE A 112 10.19 -17.89 -1.12
N GLU A 113 11.29 -17.44 -0.58
CA GLU A 113 12.26 -18.19 0.20
C GLU A 113 12.61 -17.43 1.49
N GLU A 114 13.37 -18.06 2.38
CA GLU A 114 13.76 -17.46 3.64
C GLU A 114 14.47 -16.11 3.47
N GLY A 115 14.06 -15.12 4.24
CA GLY A 115 14.58 -13.74 4.20
C GLY A 115 14.08 -12.90 3.01
N ARG A 116 13.28 -13.47 2.10
CA ARG A 116 12.68 -12.70 1.01
C ARG A 116 11.71 -11.67 1.55
N MET A 117 11.87 -10.40 1.15
CA MET A 117 10.93 -9.36 1.56
C MET A 117 9.63 -9.42 0.77
N VAL A 118 8.52 -9.42 1.50
CA VAL A 118 7.17 -9.28 0.95
C VAL A 118 6.51 -8.06 1.60
N ILE A 119 6.12 -7.10 0.79
CA ILE A 119 5.31 -5.95 1.23
C ILE A 119 3.85 -6.28 0.96
N ALA A 120 3.10 -6.46 2.04
CA ALA A 120 1.70 -6.90 2.00
C ALA A 120 0.76 -5.73 2.27
N LEU A 121 0.06 -5.27 1.23
CA LEU A 121 -0.92 -4.21 1.36
C LEU A 121 -2.24 -4.80 1.86
N SER A 122 -2.65 -4.39 3.06
CA SER A 122 -3.77 -4.96 3.81
C SER A 122 -4.69 -3.88 4.37
N TYR A 123 -4.82 -2.79 3.63
CA TYR A 123 -5.63 -1.66 4.04
C TYR A 123 -7.13 -1.86 3.74
N TYR A 124 -7.46 -2.55 2.65
CA TYR A 124 -8.84 -2.80 2.23
C TYR A 124 -9.50 -3.85 3.10
N GLU A 125 -10.26 -3.40 4.12
CA GLU A 125 -10.78 -4.25 5.21
C GLU A 125 -11.73 -5.36 4.73
N GLU A 126 -12.49 -5.16 3.65
CA GLU A 126 -13.43 -6.19 3.13
C GLU A 126 -12.74 -7.48 2.68
N LEU A 127 -11.47 -7.41 2.31
CA LEU A 127 -10.68 -8.57 1.87
C LEU A 127 -9.59 -8.97 2.86
N LEU A 128 -9.63 -8.41 4.07
CA LEU A 128 -8.58 -8.60 5.07
C LEU A 128 -8.37 -10.08 5.41
N ASP A 129 -9.42 -10.85 5.66
CA ASP A 129 -9.30 -12.28 6.01
C ASP A 129 -8.58 -13.08 4.92
N LYS A 130 -8.86 -12.76 3.65
CA LYS A 130 -8.18 -13.37 2.51
C LYS A 130 -6.71 -12.93 2.43
N MET A 131 -6.45 -11.67 2.74
CA MET A 131 -5.09 -11.13 2.76
C MET A 131 -4.28 -11.74 3.90
N MET A 132 -4.87 -11.92 5.09
CA MET A 132 -4.27 -12.61 6.23
C MET A 132 -3.85 -14.05 5.88
N SER A 133 -4.69 -14.78 5.12
CA SER A 133 -4.32 -16.10 4.61
C SER A 133 -3.06 -16.03 3.71
N ASN A 134 -2.99 -15.06 2.81
CA ASN A 134 -1.82 -14.90 1.94
C ASN A 134 -0.56 -14.50 2.72
N ILE A 135 -0.67 -13.65 3.74
CA ILE A 135 0.44 -13.32 4.63
C ILE A 135 0.98 -14.59 5.31
N LYS A 136 0.09 -15.41 5.88
CA LYS A 136 0.50 -16.69 6.49
C LYS A 136 1.22 -17.62 5.52
N GLU A 137 0.78 -17.68 4.27
CA GLU A 137 1.38 -18.53 3.24
C GLU A 137 2.81 -18.10 2.90
N VAL A 138 3.06 -16.80 2.72
CA VAL A 138 4.42 -16.31 2.44
C VAL A 138 5.31 -16.40 3.69
N LYS A 139 4.76 -16.19 4.87
CA LYS A 139 5.46 -16.39 6.15
C LYS A 139 5.88 -17.84 6.35
N ALA A 140 5.03 -18.80 6.02
CA ALA A 140 5.35 -20.23 6.12
C ALA A 140 6.53 -20.65 5.23
N ARG A 141 6.88 -19.81 4.23
CA ARG A 141 8.06 -19.98 3.37
C ARG A 141 9.27 -19.18 3.83
N GLY A 142 9.20 -18.55 5.00
CA GLY A 142 10.31 -17.78 5.56
C GLY A 142 10.40 -16.33 5.09
N ALA A 143 9.37 -15.78 4.43
CA ALA A 143 9.38 -14.38 4.03
C ALA A 143 9.42 -13.44 5.25
N PHE A 144 10.18 -12.34 5.12
CA PHE A 144 10.01 -11.18 5.97
C PHE A 144 8.83 -10.34 5.42
N VAL A 145 7.77 -10.20 6.20
CA VAL A 145 6.56 -9.49 5.79
C VAL A 145 6.48 -8.12 6.46
N LEU A 146 6.57 -7.07 5.64
CA LEU A 146 6.18 -5.70 6.00
C LEU A 146 4.74 -5.48 5.51
N ALA A 147 3.83 -5.16 6.40
CA ALA A 147 2.44 -4.92 6.03
C ALA A 147 2.02 -3.45 6.18
N THR A 148 1.05 -3.01 5.39
CA THR A 148 0.26 -1.81 5.65
C THR A 148 -1.09 -2.21 6.21
N ALA A 149 -1.67 -1.41 7.10
CA ALA A 149 -3.01 -1.64 7.63
C ALA A 149 -3.62 -0.34 8.13
N PRO A 150 -4.96 -0.21 8.18
CA PRO A 150 -5.58 0.95 8.81
C PRO A 150 -5.34 0.93 10.33
N GLU A 151 -5.21 2.12 10.92
CA GLU A 151 -5.09 2.29 12.38
C GLU A 151 -6.21 1.54 13.13
N GLY A 152 -5.82 0.87 14.21
CA GLY A 152 -6.71 0.07 15.04
C GLY A 152 -6.88 -1.38 14.58
N ASN A 153 -6.32 -1.77 13.43
CA ASN A 153 -6.36 -3.15 12.97
C ASN A 153 -5.19 -3.97 13.53
N ALA A 154 -5.37 -4.54 14.72
CA ALA A 154 -4.34 -5.34 15.38
C ALA A 154 -4.18 -6.76 14.78
N ALA A 155 -5.08 -7.22 13.91
CA ALA A 155 -5.02 -8.57 13.37
C ALA A 155 -3.79 -8.76 12.48
N VAL A 156 -3.47 -7.78 11.64
CA VAL A 156 -2.31 -7.82 10.74
C VAL A 156 -1.00 -7.94 11.51
N GLY A 157 -0.88 -7.23 12.66
CA GLY A 157 0.32 -7.27 13.50
C GLY A 157 0.60 -8.62 14.17
N LYS A 158 -0.39 -9.53 14.20
CA LYS A 158 -0.17 -10.90 14.72
C LYS A 158 0.55 -11.80 13.71
N GLU A 159 0.45 -11.46 12.44
CA GLU A 159 0.95 -12.31 11.36
C GLU A 159 2.16 -11.70 10.63
N ALA A 160 2.19 -10.38 10.41
CA ALA A 160 3.31 -9.70 9.77
C ALA A 160 4.51 -9.57 10.72
N ASN A 161 5.71 -9.37 10.18
CA ASN A 161 6.90 -9.05 10.97
C ASN A 161 6.85 -7.61 11.45
N GLU A 162 6.48 -6.70 10.53
CA GLU A 162 6.32 -5.28 10.79
C GLU A 162 5.05 -4.75 10.15
N VAL A 163 4.42 -3.76 10.77
CA VAL A 163 3.21 -3.10 10.25
C VAL A 163 3.37 -1.59 10.29
N LEU A 164 3.01 -0.96 9.19
CA LEU A 164 2.81 0.48 9.07
C LEU A 164 1.31 0.75 9.18
N TYR A 165 0.90 1.29 10.33
CA TYR A 165 -0.50 1.64 10.56
C TYR A 165 -0.79 3.02 9.99
N LEU A 166 -1.75 3.11 9.09
CA LEU A 166 -2.08 4.29 8.32
C LEU A 166 -3.39 4.93 8.79
N PRO A 167 -3.52 6.26 8.71
CA PRO A 167 -4.74 6.95 9.09
C PRO A 167 -5.93 6.45 8.28
N LYS A 168 -7.08 6.31 8.93
CA LYS A 168 -8.31 5.85 8.27
C LYS A 168 -8.82 6.87 7.27
N VAL A 169 -9.19 6.40 6.09
CA VAL A 169 -9.86 7.14 5.02
C VAL A 169 -11.00 6.31 4.44
N HIS A 170 -11.90 6.97 3.72
CA HIS A 170 -12.91 6.24 2.96
C HIS A 170 -12.24 5.25 1.99
N PRO A 171 -12.74 4.01 1.83
CA PRO A 171 -12.08 2.97 1.01
C PRO A 171 -11.75 3.40 -0.42
N LEU A 172 -12.57 4.24 -1.04
CA LEU A 172 -12.30 4.77 -2.38
C LEU A 172 -11.07 5.70 -2.46
N LEU A 173 -10.60 6.23 -1.33
CA LEU A 173 -9.48 7.17 -1.25
C LEU A 173 -8.20 6.52 -0.69
N LEU A 174 -8.24 5.24 -0.34
CA LEU A 174 -7.13 4.55 0.35
C LEU A 174 -5.80 4.64 -0.40
N ALA A 175 -5.82 4.63 -1.73
CA ALA A 175 -4.61 4.71 -2.54
C ALA A 175 -3.79 5.99 -2.27
N SER A 176 -4.46 7.09 -1.89
CA SER A 176 -3.79 8.37 -1.59
C SER A 176 -2.97 8.35 -0.30
N VAL A 177 -3.32 7.50 0.66
CA VAL A 177 -2.58 7.37 1.93
C VAL A 177 -1.63 6.17 1.89
N GLU A 178 -2.04 5.06 1.31
CA GLU A 178 -1.28 3.81 1.32
C GLU A 178 -0.01 3.88 0.45
N VAL A 179 -0.03 4.65 -0.64
CA VAL A 179 1.15 4.83 -1.49
C VAL A 179 2.29 5.59 -0.80
N VAL A 180 1.98 6.47 0.15
CA VAL A 180 2.96 7.38 0.78
C VAL A 180 4.09 6.65 1.49
N PRO A 181 3.84 5.70 2.41
CA PRO A 181 4.92 4.97 3.07
C PRO A 181 5.76 4.14 2.09
N LEU A 182 5.18 3.68 0.98
CA LEU A 182 5.92 2.95 -0.06
C LEU A 182 6.88 3.87 -0.82
N GLN A 183 6.47 5.13 -1.06
CA GLN A 183 7.32 6.15 -1.65
C GLN A 183 8.48 6.52 -0.72
N ILE A 184 8.21 6.70 0.57
CA ILE A 184 9.23 6.98 1.60
C ILE A 184 10.20 5.80 1.72
N PHE A 185 9.70 4.58 1.77
CA PHE A 185 10.52 3.36 1.82
C PHE A 185 11.45 3.27 0.61
N SER A 186 10.89 3.44 -0.59
CA SER A 186 11.67 3.40 -1.84
C SER A 186 12.76 4.47 -1.86
N TYR A 187 12.46 5.68 -1.37
CA TYR A 187 13.45 6.77 -1.25
C TYR A 187 14.62 6.38 -0.35
N TYR A 188 14.34 5.84 0.85
CA TYR A 188 15.41 5.46 1.77
C TYR A 188 16.20 4.23 1.31
N VAL A 189 15.56 3.26 0.65
CA VAL A 189 16.29 2.13 0.03
C VAL A 189 17.26 2.62 -1.03
N ALA A 190 16.89 3.63 -1.82
CA ALA A 190 17.76 4.21 -2.84
C ALA A 190 18.89 5.08 -2.27
N LEU A 191 18.74 5.57 -1.03
CA LEU A 191 19.71 6.41 -0.36
C LEU A 191 20.88 5.59 0.26
N TYR A 192 20.63 4.35 0.65
CA TYR A 192 21.62 3.44 1.23
C TYR A 192 22.31 2.59 0.17
#